data_31eefd8e310825df18cd8dce9ec5d11c
#
_entry.id   31eefd8e310825df18cd8dce9ec5d11c
#
_cell.length_a   1.000
_cell.length_b   1.000
_cell.length_c   1.000
_cell.angle_alpha   90.00
_cell.angle_beta   90.00
_cell.angle_gamma   90.00
#
_symmetry.space_group_name_H-M   'P 1'
#
loop_
_entity.id
_entity.type
_entity.pdbx_description
1 polymer ?
#
loop_
_entity_poly.entity_id
_entity_poly.type
_entity_poly.pdbx_seq_one_letter_code
_entity_poly.pdbx_strand_id
1 'polypeptide(L)'
;MSKNLKYHVALTVKDQATSGIKKAMAEMERGETKRAQSYKRFSEARRNLSIRAESDIQREIKRTEASYNRLARAGFSSANEQRRAYQAMTNRVRELNAEMGKTGKLSGAFNNLAKIGGGIAAGATVGYNLAKEPVKKILDFDFELANAANTAFSDRDAEGRMEGAKDIRELVFQTIQQGGSKEDALSGINKMLSFGTLSYEEVAELMPTIQKTAVATGSSTEDISMVVNALMQSMKLAIDEIPLALDMALKAGQGGSFELGDMSKWLPQQLASASSRGMRGMDHYREILVMNEQAAVVAGTNDQAGNYVDSFLLALLDSSTNNALANSDYKEGNKKGIDLAKSMMAGVDAGLSPVQAFMGIMDKYIAQDAEYQKLEKEILSVD
;
A
#
# COMPACT_ATOMS: atom_id res chain seq x y z
N MET A 1 24.51 -50.82 -5.93
CA MET A 1 25.49 -49.91 -5.26
C MET A 1 24.98 -48.50 -4.93
N SER A 2 23.69 -48.16 -5.10
CA SER A 2 23.24 -46.76 -4.93
C SER A 2 22.60 -46.41 -3.56
N LYS A 3 22.17 -47.39 -2.78
CA LYS A 3 21.52 -47.11 -1.47
C LYS A 3 22.50 -46.73 -0.36
N ASN A 4 23.69 -47.37 -0.31
CA ASN A 4 24.68 -47.09 0.74
C ASN A 4 25.37 -45.70 0.60
N LEU A 5 25.49 -45.19 -0.64
CA LEU A 5 26.10 -43.90 -0.89
C LEU A 5 25.20 -42.73 -0.39
N LYS A 6 23.88 -42.87 -0.55
CA LYS A 6 22.92 -41.87 -0.06
C LYS A 6 22.90 -41.75 1.47
N TYR A 7 23.02 -42.87 2.19
CA TYR A 7 23.08 -42.88 3.67
C TYR A 7 24.39 -42.30 4.19
N HIS A 8 25.51 -42.54 3.52
CA HIS A 8 26.81 -42.01 3.93
C HIS A 8 26.89 -40.47 3.73
N VAL A 9 26.33 -39.93 2.64
CA VAL A 9 26.27 -38.51 2.37
C VAL A 9 25.34 -37.78 3.37
N ALA A 10 24.19 -38.40 3.70
CA ALA A 10 23.24 -37.83 4.65
C ALA A 10 23.80 -37.79 6.08
N LEU A 11 24.57 -38.80 6.51
CA LEU A 11 25.23 -38.84 7.82
C LEU A 11 26.38 -37.80 7.91
N THR A 12 27.22 -37.67 6.88
CA THR A 12 28.32 -36.68 6.87
C THR A 12 27.82 -35.25 6.85
N VAL A 13 26.76 -34.96 6.12
CA VAL A 13 26.14 -33.62 6.11
C VAL A 13 25.51 -33.30 7.45
N LYS A 14 24.87 -34.28 8.10
CA LYS A 14 24.25 -34.08 9.42
C LYS A 14 25.30 -33.86 10.52
N ASP A 15 26.43 -34.56 10.48
CA ASP A 15 27.52 -34.40 11.44
C ASP A 15 28.27 -33.08 11.25
N GLN A 16 28.51 -32.66 10.01
CA GLN A 16 29.13 -31.33 9.73
C GLN A 16 28.22 -30.18 10.14
N ALA A 17 26.91 -30.25 9.87
CA ALA A 17 25.95 -29.25 10.30
C ALA A 17 25.86 -29.19 11.83
N THR A 18 25.85 -30.33 12.53
CA THR A 18 25.83 -30.42 13.99
C THR A 18 27.11 -29.86 14.61
N SER A 19 28.27 -30.12 14.02
CA SER A 19 29.56 -29.58 14.49
C SER A 19 29.66 -28.06 14.26
N GLY A 20 29.15 -27.55 13.14
CA GLY A 20 29.04 -26.11 12.83
C GLY A 20 28.13 -25.37 13.82
N ILE A 21 26.97 -25.94 14.10
CA ILE A 21 26.02 -25.39 15.09
C ILE A 21 26.64 -25.39 16.50
N LYS A 22 27.30 -26.45 16.92
CA LYS A 22 28.02 -26.51 18.22
C LYS A 22 29.12 -25.46 18.33
N LYS A 23 29.90 -25.24 17.26
CA LYS A 23 30.92 -24.17 17.24
C LYS A 23 30.28 -22.79 17.33
N ALA A 24 29.22 -22.53 16.56
CA ALA A 24 28.51 -21.26 16.60
C ALA A 24 27.88 -20.98 17.99
N MET A 25 27.30 -22.01 18.63
CA MET A 25 26.78 -21.88 20.00
C MET A 25 27.87 -21.60 21.02
N ALA A 26 29.04 -22.30 20.93
CA ALA A 26 30.18 -22.05 21.81
C ALA A 26 30.80 -20.66 21.62
N GLU A 27 30.80 -20.11 20.39
CA GLU A 27 31.25 -18.74 20.12
C GLU A 27 30.25 -17.69 20.66
N MET A 28 28.93 -17.95 20.55
CA MET A 28 27.91 -17.13 21.18
C MET A 28 28.04 -17.07 22.70
N GLU A 29 28.22 -18.23 23.34
CA GLU A 29 28.39 -18.35 24.79
C GLU A 29 29.66 -17.65 25.28
N ARG A 30 30.79 -17.75 24.52
CA ARG A 30 32.02 -16.99 24.78
C ARG A 30 31.83 -15.49 24.58
N GLY A 31 30.99 -15.09 23.58
CA GLY A 31 30.62 -13.70 23.35
C GLY A 31 29.80 -13.12 24.49
N GLU A 32 28.83 -13.88 25.03
CA GLU A 32 28.01 -13.47 26.15
C GLU A 32 28.82 -13.34 27.45
N THR A 33 29.72 -14.29 27.75
CA THR A 33 30.59 -14.21 28.93
C THR A 33 31.52 -13.02 28.88
N LYS A 34 32.12 -12.71 27.70
CA LYS A 34 32.94 -11.50 27.52
C LYS A 34 32.15 -10.21 27.70
N ARG A 35 30.90 -10.16 27.16
CA ARG A 35 30.00 -9.04 27.36
C ARG A 35 29.64 -8.86 28.83
N ALA A 36 29.29 -9.93 29.54
CA ALA A 36 28.94 -9.89 30.95
C ALA A 36 30.11 -9.40 31.82
N GLN A 37 31.35 -9.82 31.51
CA GLN A 37 32.56 -9.31 32.19
C GLN A 37 32.83 -7.83 31.92
N SER A 38 32.64 -7.40 30.67
CA SER A 38 32.78 -5.99 30.31
C SER A 38 31.72 -5.13 31.01
N TYR A 39 30.47 -5.60 31.08
CA TYR A 39 29.41 -4.92 31.82
C TYR A 39 29.74 -4.76 33.32
N LYS A 40 30.31 -5.79 33.97
CA LYS A 40 30.73 -5.70 35.37
C LYS A 40 31.81 -4.62 35.55
N ARG A 41 32.85 -4.64 34.73
CA ARG A 41 33.94 -3.63 34.78
C ARG A 41 33.42 -2.20 34.56
N PHE A 42 32.55 -1.98 33.61
CA PHE A 42 31.92 -0.69 33.37
C PHE A 42 31.02 -0.26 34.53
N SER A 43 30.26 -1.19 35.15
CA SER A 43 29.43 -0.86 36.30
C SER A 43 30.22 -0.48 37.55
N GLU A 44 31.38 -1.11 37.76
CA GLU A 44 32.30 -0.77 38.83
C GLU A 44 32.97 0.60 38.62
N ALA A 45 33.42 0.88 37.39
CA ALA A 45 33.99 2.18 37.05
C ALA A 45 32.97 3.33 37.25
N ARG A 46 31.73 3.12 36.86
CA ARG A 46 30.63 4.10 37.06
C ARG A 46 30.33 4.32 38.54
N ARG A 47 30.32 3.26 39.35
CA ARG A 47 30.13 3.36 40.80
C ARG A 47 31.23 4.18 41.45
N ASN A 48 32.49 3.94 41.04
CA ASN A 48 33.64 4.68 41.57
C ASN A 48 33.60 6.17 41.19
N LEU A 49 32.99 6.51 40.07
CA LEU A 49 32.81 7.89 39.60
C LEU A 49 31.48 8.50 40.06
N SER A 50 30.67 7.78 40.83
CA SER A 50 29.31 8.19 41.24
C SER A 50 28.40 8.55 40.08
N ILE A 51 28.66 7.97 38.88
CA ILE A 51 27.87 8.19 37.68
C ILE A 51 26.85 7.05 37.52
N ARG A 52 25.57 7.39 37.41
CA ARG A 52 24.50 6.39 37.16
C ARG A 52 24.57 5.86 35.73
N ALA A 53 24.26 4.59 35.52
CA ALA A 53 24.18 4.04 34.21
C ALA A 53 22.99 4.65 33.44
N GLU A 54 23.17 5.01 32.19
CA GLU A 54 22.14 5.59 31.35
C GLU A 54 20.90 4.68 31.26
N SER A 55 21.10 3.34 31.24
CA SER A 55 20.03 2.35 31.30
C SER A 55 19.22 2.37 32.59
N ASP A 56 19.82 2.77 33.73
CA ASP A 56 19.15 2.88 35.02
C ASP A 56 18.30 4.15 35.07
N ILE A 57 18.83 5.24 34.55
CA ILE A 57 18.09 6.50 34.40
C ILE A 57 16.91 6.30 33.47
N GLN A 58 17.08 5.64 32.35
CA GLN A 58 15.98 5.32 31.43
C GLN A 58 14.90 4.44 32.05
N ARG A 59 15.30 3.44 32.87
CA ARG A 59 14.33 2.62 33.62
C ARG A 59 13.54 3.45 34.63
N GLU A 60 14.18 4.40 35.30
CA GLU A 60 13.50 5.29 36.23
C GLU A 60 12.53 6.24 35.52
N ILE A 61 12.88 6.78 34.37
CA ILE A 61 11.98 7.59 33.53
C ILE A 61 10.72 6.76 33.20
N LYS A 62 10.90 5.55 32.64
CA LYS A 62 9.77 4.66 32.34
C LYS A 62 8.88 4.36 33.54
N ARG A 63 9.48 4.15 34.73
CA ARG A 63 8.72 3.92 35.97
C ARG A 63 7.93 5.15 36.40
N THR A 64 8.51 6.34 36.24
CA THR A 64 7.87 7.61 36.57
C THR A 64 6.65 7.85 35.67
N GLU A 65 6.81 7.65 34.37
CA GLU A 65 5.70 7.75 33.40
C GLU A 65 4.62 6.70 33.64
N ALA A 66 5.01 5.43 33.89
CA ALA A 66 4.05 4.36 34.21
C ALA A 66 3.29 4.62 35.51
N SER A 67 3.89 5.34 36.46
CA SER A 67 3.23 5.72 37.71
C SER A 67 2.18 6.82 37.46
N TYR A 68 2.50 7.81 36.66
CA TYR A 68 1.54 8.82 36.22
C TYR A 68 0.36 8.19 35.45
N ASN A 69 0.65 7.31 34.51
CA ASN A 69 -0.37 6.61 33.73
C ASN A 69 -1.29 5.73 34.57
N ARG A 70 -0.77 5.11 35.66
CA ARG A 70 -1.58 4.37 36.62
C ARG A 70 -2.52 5.28 37.39
N LEU A 71 -2.03 6.44 37.83
CA LEU A 71 -2.88 7.45 38.50
C LEU A 71 -3.94 8.00 37.55
N ALA A 72 -3.58 8.28 36.31
CA ALA A 72 -4.51 8.76 35.28
C ALA A 72 -5.63 7.75 34.99
N ARG A 73 -5.30 6.44 34.95
CA ARG A 73 -6.29 5.37 34.76
C ARG A 73 -7.18 5.12 35.98
N ALA A 74 -6.65 5.33 37.18
CA ALA A 74 -7.41 5.21 38.43
C ALA A 74 -8.39 6.38 38.63
N GLY A 75 -8.22 7.47 37.86
CA GLY A 75 -8.97 8.71 38.01
C GLY A 75 -8.34 9.64 39.04
N PHE A 76 -8.30 10.94 38.74
CA PHE A 76 -7.85 11.98 39.66
C PHE A 76 -9.08 12.49 40.45
N SER A 77 -8.89 12.76 41.77
CA SER A 77 -9.94 13.32 42.62
C SER A 77 -10.28 14.77 42.26
N SER A 78 -9.37 15.49 41.57
CA SER A 78 -9.58 16.85 41.14
C SER A 78 -8.65 17.25 39.99
N ALA A 79 -9.03 18.29 39.21
CA ALA A 79 -8.18 18.90 38.17
C ALA A 79 -6.85 19.42 38.74
N ASN A 80 -6.85 19.88 39.99
CA ASN A 80 -5.63 20.34 40.66
C ASN A 80 -4.68 19.18 40.99
N GLU A 81 -5.20 18.02 41.35
CA GLU A 81 -4.41 16.82 41.58
C GLU A 81 -3.79 16.33 40.28
N GLN A 82 -4.55 16.27 39.20
CA GLN A 82 -4.06 15.93 37.87
C GLN A 82 -2.90 16.84 37.42
N ARG A 83 -3.07 18.17 37.61
CA ARG A 83 -2.05 19.17 37.28
C ARG A 83 -0.77 18.94 38.09
N ARG A 84 -0.88 18.74 39.41
CA ARG A 84 0.27 18.48 40.29
C ARG A 84 0.98 17.19 39.92
N ALA A 85 0.25 16.10 39.66
CA ALA A 85 0.82 14.82 39.24
C ALA A 85 1.57 14.95 37.90
N TYR A 86 1.00 15.67 36.93
CA TYR A 86 1.64 15.94 35.65
C TYR A 86 2.90 16.78 35.80
N GLN A 87 2.87 17.84 36.62
CA GLN A 87 4.04 18.68 36.89
C GLN A 87 5.15 17.88 37.59
N ALA A 88 4.82 17.04 38.57
CA ALA A 88 5.79 16.21 39.28
C ALA A 88 6.46 15.21 38.33
N MET A 89 5.69 14.52 37.48
CA MET A 89 6.22 13.63 36.44
C MET A 89 7.15 14.39 35.48
N THR A 90 6.70 15.51 34.95
CA THR A 90 7.48 16.30 33.96
C THR A 90 8.78 16.84 34.55
N ASN A 91 8.74 17.32 35.79
CA ASN A 91 9.96 17.81 36.47
C ASN A 91 10.93 16.68 36.73
N ARG A 92 10.45 15.51 37.19
CA ARG A 92 11.34 14.35 37.43
C ARG A 92 11.98 13.84 36.15
N VAL A 93 11.22 13.73 35.04
CA VAL A 93 11.74 13.34 33.73
C VAL A 93 12.77 14.36 33.22
N ARG A 94 12.54 15.67 33.47
CA ARG A 94 13.50 16.71 33.10
C ARG A 94 14.82 16.60 33.88
N GLU A 95 14.77 16.38 35.19
CA GLU A 95 15.96 16.15 36.03
C GLU A 95 16.75 14.92 35.54
N LEU A 96 16.09 13.81 35.29
CA LEU A 96 16.73 12.59 34.81
C LEU A 96 17.36 12.75 33.42
N ASN A 97 16.73 13.51 32.52
CA ASN A 97 17.31 13.84 31.23
C ASN A 97 18.50 14.81 31.33
N ALA A 98 18.47 15.74 32.28
CA ALA A 98 19.61 16.62 32.56
C ALA A 98 20.82 15.83 33.11
N GLU A 99 20.58 14.86 33.99
CA GLU A 99 21.60 13.93 34.47
C GLU A 99 22.24 13.12 33.33
N MET A 100 21.48 12.79 32.28
CA MET A 100 22.03 12.16 31.06
C MET A 100 22.77 13.13 30.12
N GLY A 101 22.94 14.41 30.49
CA GLY A 101 23.61 15.42 29.65
C GLY A 101 22.77 15.85 28.40
N LYS A 102 21.49 15.57 28.38
CA LYS A 102 20.58 15.91 27.26
C LYS A 102 19.80 17.17 27.56
N THR A 103 20.50 18.30 27.76
CA THR A 103 19.88 19.60 27.99
C THR A 103 19.72 20.36 26.69
N GLY A 104 18.51 20.79 26.35
CA GLY A 104 18.31 21.92 25.46
C GLY A 104 17.31 21.80 24.33
N LYS A 105 16.85 20.61 23.90
CA LYS A 105 15.92 20.49 22.77
C LYS A 105 14.52 19.94 23.12
N LEU A 106 14.30 19.54 24.36
CA LEU A 106 13.03 18.94 24.80
C LEU A 106 11.95 19.98 25.20
N SER A 107 12.34 21.20 25.54
CA SER A 107 11.35 22.24 25.98
C SER A 107 10.44 22.69 24.85
N GLY A 108 10.89 22.69 23.60
CA GLY A 108 10.09 23.06 22.43
C GLY A 108 9.05 22.00 22.04
N ALA A 109 9.43 20.73 22.14
CA ALA A 109 8.54 19.61 21.82
C ALA A 109 7.43 19.44 22.88
N PHE A 110 7.76 19.60 24.17
CA PHE A 110 6.76 19.55 25.25
C PHE A 110 5.72 20.67 25.20
N ASN A 111 6.14 21.90 24.84
CA ASN A 111 5.23 23.02 24.72
C ASN A 111 4.25 22.91 23.54
N ASN A 112 4.63 22.24 22.48
CA ASN A 112 3.76 21.99 21.35
C ASN A 112 2.79 20.81 21.59
N LEU A 113 3.22 19.75 22.34
CA LEU A 113 2.33 18.65 22.74
C LEU A 113 1.25 19.09 23.73
N ALA A 114 1.57 20.03 24.62
CA ALA A 114 0.59 20.57 25.58
C ALA A 114 -0.50 21.43 24.90
N LYS A 115 -0.27 21.90 23.67
CA LYS A 115 -1.24 22.67 22.86
C LYS A 115 -2.17 21.82 22.00
N ILE A 116 -1.83 20.56 21.77
CA ILE A 116 -2.62 19.60 20.97
C ILE A 116 -3.33 18.65 21.94
N GLY A 117 -4.35 19.18 22.65
CA GLY A 117 -5.35 18.47 23.44
C GLY A 117 -4.94 17.16 24.11
N GLY A 118 -4.84 17.17 25.42
CA GLY A 118 -4.40 16.04 26.24
C GLY A 118 -5.09 14.74 25.93
N GLY A 119 -4.32 13.69 25.82
CA GLY A 119 -4.83 12.33 25.96
C GLY A 119 -4.04 11.19 25.33
N ILE A 120 -3.27 11.37 24.27
CA ILE A 120 -2.61 10.24 23.58
C ILE A 120 -1.08 10.30 23.63
N ALA A 121 -0.46 11.36 24.08
CA ALA A 121 0.98 11.62 23.94
C ALA A 121 1.87 11.24 25.13
N ALA A 122 1.41 10.46 26.10
CA ALA A 122 2.20 10.17 27.31
C ALA A 122 3.17 8.98 27.18
N GLY A 123 3.40 8.45 25.98
CA GLY A 123 4.27 7.29 25.77
C GLY A 123 5.60 7.56 25.03
N ALA A 124 5.88 8.78 24.58
CA ALA A 124 6.82 8.96 23.47
C ALA A 124 8.14 9.69 23.78
N THR A 125 8.58 9.79 25.03
CA THR A 125 9.78 10.57 25.35
C THR A 125 10.86 9.84 26.12
N VAL A 126 11.36 8.71 25.62
CA VAL A 126 12.60 8.14 26.18
C VAL A 126 13.39 7.38 25.13
N GLY A 127 14.57 7.85 24.82
CA GLY A 127 15.56 7.11 24.04
C GLY A 127 16.02 7.76 22.74
N TYR A 128 16.33 9.05 22.76
CA TYR A 128 16.56 9.86 21.55
C TYR A 128 17.74 9.45 20.66
N ASN A 129 18.67 8.59 21.09
CA ASN A 129 19.81 8.19 20.24
C ASN A 129 19.92 6.69 19.93
N LEU A 130 19.14 5.82 20.59
CA LEU A 130 19.06 4.38 20.27
C LEU A 130 17.70 3.98 19.71
N ALA A 131 16.71 4.87 19.78
CA ALA A 131 15.35 4.62 19.33
C ALA A 131 14.81 5.72 18.39
N LYS A 132 15.68 6.49 17.71
CA LYS A 132 15.23 7.53 16.78
C LYS A 132 14.27 6.99 15.73
N GLU A 133 14.63 5.91 15.09
CA GLU A 133 13.84 5.31 14.02
C GLU A 133 12.54 4.63 14.52
N PRO A 134 12.56 3.78 15.56
CA PRO A 134 11.33 3.18 16.07
C PRO A 134 10.35 4.19 16.68
N VAL A 135 10.87 5.19 17.40
CA VAL A 135 10.01 6.22 18.02
C VAL A 135 9.42 7.15 16.96
N LYS A 136 10.22 7.53 15.96
CA LYS A 136 9.74 8.33 14.83
C LYS A 136 8.62 7.57 14.09
N LYS A 137 8.82 6.30 13.78
CA LYS A 137 7.79 5.46 13.12
C LYS A 137 6.50 5.36 13.92
N ILE A 138 6.58 5.26 15.27
CA ILE A 138 5.38 5.24 16.12
C ILE A 138 4.66 6.58 16.09
N LEU A 139 5.42 7.69 16.16
CA LEU A 139 4.84 9.03 16.11
C LEU A 139 4.24 9.34 14.73
N ASP A 140 4.93 8.96 13.67
CA ASP A 140 4.45 9.11 12.31
C ASP A 140 3.15 8.30 12.11
N PHE A 141 3.12 7.05 12.58
CA PHE A 141 1.92 6.21 12.54
C PHE A 141 0.74 6.79 13.33
N ASP A 142 0.97 7.29 14.57
CA ASP A 142 -0.08 7.91 15.38
C ASP A 142 -0.57 9.23 14.77
N PHE A 143 0.32 9.98 14.11
CA PHE A 143 -0.05 11.19 13.38
C PHE A 143 -0.91 10.86 12.14
N GLU A 144 -0.54 9.86 11.38
CA GLU A 144 -1.31 9.39 10.23
C GLU A 144 -2.68 8.83 10.64
N LEU A 145 -2.77 8.10 11.76
CA LEU A 145 -4.04 7.67 12.35
C LEU A 145 -4.96 8.85 12.70
N ALA A 146 -4.39 9.90 13.31
CA ALA A 146 -5.15 11.09 13.65
C ALA A 146 -5.66 11.81 12.40
N ASN A 147 -4.83 11.87 11.34
CA ASN A 147 -5.24 12.44 10.05
C ASN A 147 -6.34 11.61 9.39
N ALA A 148 -6.22 10.28 9.41
CA ALA A 148 -7.25 9.37 8.91
C ALA A 148 -8.58 9.59 9.62
N ALA A 149 -8.56 9.66 10.95
CA ALA A 149 -9.75 9.90 11.76
C ALA A 149 -10.37 11.29 11.50
N ASN A 150 -9.55 12.32 11.29
CA ASN A 150 -10.03 13.63 10.93
C ASN A 150 -10.71 13.67 9.55
N THR A 151 -10.27 12.83 8.63
CA THR A 151 -10.87 12.69 7.30
C THR A 151 -12.15 11.87 7.35
N ALA A 152 -12.09 10.68 7.95
CA ALA A 152 -13.21 9.73 7.99
C ALA A 152 -14.40 10.22 8.85
N PHE A 153 -14.11 10.94 9.94
CA PHE A 153 -15.08 11.34 10.93
C PHE A 153 -15.10 12.88 11.11
N SER A 154 -15.02 13.59 9.97
CA SER A 154 -14.98 15.07 9.96
C SER A 154 -16.22 15.73 10.54
N ASP A 155 -17.35 15.01 10.55
CA ASP A 155 -18.64 15.39 11.12
C ASP A 155 -18.71 15.24 12.65
N ARG A 156 -17.77 14.50 13.26
CA ARG A 156 -17.72 14.25 14.70
C ARG A 156 -16.91 15.34 15.43
N ASP A 157 -17.16 15.51 16.71
CA ASP A 157 -16.35 16.35 17.58
C ASP A 157 -14.96 15.76 17.84
N ALA A 158 -14.14 16.44 18.64
CA ALA A 158 -12.77 16.01 18.92
C ALA A 158 -12.72 14.63 19.65
N GLU A 159 -13.69 14.35 20.52
CA GLU A 159 -13.77 13.09 21.26
C GLU A 159 -14.18 11.94 20.30
N GLY A 160 -15.18 12.17 19.47
CA GLY A 160 -15.62 11.21 18.45
C GLY A 160 -14.57 10.91 17.40
N ARG A 161 -13.71 11.88 17.01
CA ARG A 161 -12.56 11.62 16.13
C ARG A 161 -11.45 10.83 16.83
N MET A 162 -11.24 11.03 18.11
CA MET A 162 -10.30 10.23 18.91
C MET A 162 -10.77 8.77 19.04
N GLU A 163 -12.07 8.55 19.16
CA GLU A 163 -12.66 7.20 19.14
C GLU A 163 -12.49 6.57 17.76
N GLY A 164 -12.80 7.31 16.69
CA GLY A 164 -12.56 6.88 15.32
C GLY A 164 -11.10 6.54 15.02
N ALA A 165 -10.13 7.23 15.62
CA ALA A 165 -8.72 6.85 15.50
C ALA A 165 -8.41 5.48 16.12
N LYS A 166 -9.13 5.08 17.18
CA LYS A 166 -9.00 3.72 17.75
C LYS A 166 -9.61 2.67 16.81
N ASP A 167 -10.77 2.99 16.22
CA ASP A 167 -11.44 2.11 15.27
C ASP A 167 -10.56 1.86 14.04
N ILE A 168 -9.95 2.92 13.47
CA ILE A 168 -9.00 2.80 12.37
C ILE A 168 -7.76 1.98 12.79
N ARG A 169 -7.24 2.18 14.00
CA ARG A 169 -6.12 1.38 14.52
C ARG A 169 -6.48 -0.10 14.59
N GLU A 170 -7.66 -0.44 15.07
CA GLU A 170 -8.15 -1.80 15.12
C GLU A 170 -8.29 -2.40 13.72
N LEU A 171 -8.85 -1.64 12.78
CA LEU A 171 -8.92 -2.03 11.37
C LEU A 171 -7.54 -2.30 10.79
N VAL A 172 -6.52 -1.47 11.06
CA VAL A 172 -5.13 -1.73 10.63
C VAL A 172 -4.65 -3.08 11.16
N PHE A 173 -4.87 -3.39 12.45
CA PHE A 173 -4.45 -4.66 13.03
C PHE A 173 -5.21 -5.86 12.48
N GLN A 174 -6.48 -5.72 12.13
CA GLN A 174 -7.25 -6.74 11.43
C GLN A 174 -6.74 -6.94 10.00
N THR A 175 -6.46 -5.85 9.31
CA THR A 175 -5.99 -5.85 7.92
C THR A 175 -4.63 -6.55 7.78
N ILE A 176 -3.66 -6.27 8.66
CA ILE A 176 -2.33 -6.90 8.60
C ILE A 176 -2.31 -8.39 8.94
N GLN A 177 -3.41 -8.95 9.42
CA GLN A 177 -3.54 -10.41 9.55
C GLN A 177 -3.47 -11.12 8.19
N GLN A 178 -3.75 -10.40 7.11
CA GLN A 178 -3.56 -10.87 5.73
C GLN A 178 -2.09 -10.75 5.26
N GLY A 179 -1.18 -10.24 6.09
CA GLY A 179 0.22 -9.95 5.79
C GLY A 179 0.50 -8.46 5.59
N GLY A 180 1.74 -8.13 5.25
CA GLY A 180 2.16 -6.74 5.04
C GLY A 180 2.51 -5.98 6.33
N SER A 181 2.74 -4.68 6.22
CA SER A 181 3.08 -3.79 7.33
C SER A 181 1.88 -2.96 7.79
N LYS A 182 1.90 -2.50 9.04
CA LYS A 182 0.86 -1.60 9.56
C LYS A 182 0.87 -0.23 8.88
N GLU A 183 2.03 0.24 8.45
CA GLU A 183 2.21 1.49 7.74
C GLU A 183 1.56 1.41 6.35
N ASP A 184 1.78 0.31 5.64
CA ASP A 184 1.20 0.06 4.32
C ASP A 184 -0.33 -0.12 4.40
N ALA A 185 -0.82 -0.89 5.39
CA ALA A 185 -2.25 -1.04 5.64
C ALA A 185 -2.92 0.31 5.98
N LEU A 186 -2.29 1.14 6.82
CA LEU A 186 -2.80 2.47 7.16
C LEU A 186 -2.82 3.39 5.94
N SER A 187 -1.79 3.33 5.07
CA SER A 187 -1.76 4.10 3.82
C SER A 187 -2.95 3.73 2.92
N GLY A 188 -3.22 2.44 2.74
CA GLY A 188 -4.37 1.97 1.98
C GLY A 188 -5.72 2.41 2.58
N ILE A 189 -5.88 2.28 3.91
CA ILE A 189 -7.09 2.76 4.61
C ILE A 189 -7.26 4.26 4.42
N ASN A 190 -6.20 5.05 4.63
CA ASN A 190 -6.22 6.49 4.41
C ASN A 190 -6.61 6.83 2.98
N LYS A 191 -6.06 6.11 2.02
CA LYS A 191 -6.39 6.29 0.61
C LYS A 191 -7.87 6.06 0.34
N MET A 192 -8.43 4.95 0.81
CA MET A 192 -9.86 4.64 0.64
C MET A 192 -10.76 5.68 1.29
N LEU A 193 -10.47 6.09 2.53
CA LEU A 193 -11.23 7.11 3.24
C LEU A 193 -11.11 8.48 2.58
N SER A 194 -9.96 8.83 2.01
CA SER A 194 -9.73 10.13 1.34
C SER A 194 -10.56 10.34 0.08
N PHE A 195 -11.03 9.28 -0.57
CA PHE A 195 -11.92 9.40 -1.71
C PHE A 195 -13.31 9.95 -1.31
N GLY A 196 -13.72 9.77 -0.05
CA GLY A 196 -15.01 10.26 0.47
C GLY A 196 -16.24 9.63 -0.19
N THR A 197 -16.06 8.53 -0.88
CA THR A 197 -17.11 7.82 -1.64
C THR A 197 -17.69 6.63 -0.90
N LEU A 198 -16.99 6.17 0.13
CA LEU A 198 -17.34 5.02 0.97
C LEU A 198 -17.40 5.44 2.44
N SER A 199 -18.28 4.82 3.19
CA SER A 199 -18.33 4.90 4.64
C SER A 199 -17.13 4.14 5.25
N TYR A 200 -16.86 4.39 6.54
CA TYR A 200 -15.83 3.65 7.27
C TYR A 200 -16.10 2.14 7.27
N GLU A 201 -17.36 1.75 7.42
CA GLU A 201 -17.80 0.36 7.46
C GLU A 201 -17.55 -0.35 6.11
N GLU A 202 -17.83 0.31 5.01
CA GLU A 202 -17.57 -0.21 3.66
C GLU A 202 -16.07 -0.34 3.39
N VAL A 203 -15.27 0.62 3.85
CA VAL A 203 -13.81 0.53 3.79
C VAL A 203 -13.31 -0.65 4.63
N ALA A 204 -13.85 -0.82 5.86
CA ALA A 204 -13.47 -1.92 6.74
C ALA A 204 -13.76 -3.30 6.14
N GLU A 205 -14.85 -3.43 5.39
CA GLU A 205 -15.22 -4.66 4.66
C GLU A 205 -14.22 -4.98 3.54
N LEU A 206 -13.76 -3.96 2.80
CA LEU A 206 -12.88 -4.12 1.64
C LEU A 206 -11.40 -4.34 2.03
N MET A 207 -10.93 -3.74 3.11
CA MET A 207 -9.50 -3.69 3.45
C MET A 207 -8.82 -5.05 3.57
N PRO A 208 -9.42 -6.12 4.15
CA PRO A 208 -8.80 -7.44 4.18
C PRO A 208 -8.51 -8.00 2.78
N THR A 209 -9.43 -7.81 1.83
CA THR A 209 -9.28 -8.24 0.44
C THR A 209 -8.22 -7.42 -0.29
N ILE A 210 -8.23 -6.10 -0.12
CA ILE A 210 -7.23 -5.17 -0.67
C ILE A 210 -5.83 -5.57 -0.18
N GLN A 211 -5.65 -5.75 1.12
CA GLN A 211 -4.37 -6.12 1.72
C GLN A 211 -3.87 -7.48 1.23
N LYS A 212 -4.75 -8.48 1.21
CA LYS A 212 -4.43 -9.82 0.70
C LYS A 212 -3.94 -9.76 -0.75
N THR A 213 -4.62 -8.97 -1.58
CA THR A 213 -4.25 -8.77 -2.99
C THR A 213 -2.91 -8.05 -3.10
N ALA A 214 -2.69 -6.99 -2.34
CA ALA A 214 -1.43 -6.25 -2.31
C ALA A 214 -0.24 -7.15 -1.96
N VAL A 215 -0.37 -7.96 -0.90
CA VAL A 215 0.65 -8.93 -0.49
C VAL A 215 0.88 -9.99 -1.56
N ALA A 216 -0.18 -10.53 -2.16
CA ALA A 216 -0.08 -11.57 -3.19
C ALA A 216 0.60 -11.10 -4.48
N THR A 217 0.53 -9.81 -4.79
CA THR A 217 1.07 -9.20 -6.01
C THR A 217 2.35 -8.41 -5.80
N GLY A 218 2.78 -8.23 -4.55
CA GLY A 218 3.91 -7.36 -4.21
C GLY A 218 3.64 -5.87 -4.46
N SER A 219 2.37 -5.48 -4.60
CA SER A 219 1.93 -4.09 -4.76
C SER A 219 1.80 -3.39 -3.41
N SER A 220 1.76 -2.05 -3.40
CA SER A 220 1.34 -1.33 -2.20
C SER A 220 -0.17 -1.48 -1.96
N THR A 221 -0.59 -1.45 -0.70
CA THR A 221 -2.02 -1.44 -0.34
C THR A 221 -2.72 -0.20 -0.91
N GLU A 222 -2.00 0.92 -1.01
CA GLU A 222 -2.49 2.17 -1.62
C GLU A 222 -2.80 1.98 -3.11
N ASP A 223 -1.91 1.33 -3.89
CA ASP A 223 -2.12 1.10 -5.31
C ASP A 223 -3.36 0.23 -5.56
N ILE A 224 -3.51 -0.87 -4.80
CA ILE A 224 -4.71 -1.72 -4.91
C ILE A 224 -5.96 -0.95 -4.48
N SER A 225 -5.87 -0.09 -3.46
CA SER A 225 -6.97 0.80 -3.05
C SER A 225 -7.40 1.74 -4.18
N MET A 226 -6.45 2.29 -4.95
CA MET A 226 -6.76 3.10 -6.12
C MET A 226 -7.47 2.31 -7.22
N VAL A 227 -7.05 1.06 -7.46
CA VAL A 227 -7.72 0.17 -8.40
C VAL A 227 -9.16 -0.11 -7.95
N VAL A 228 -9.36 -0.46 -6.68
CA VAL A 228 -10.70 -0.74 -6.12
C VAL A 228 -11.61 0.48 -6.25
N ASN A 229 -11.13 1.67 -5.89
CA ASN A 229 -11.91 2.89 -6.09
C ASN A 229 -12.28 3.11 -7.57
N ALA A 230 -11.35 2.88 -8.50
CA ALA A 230 -11.62 3.01 -9.92
C ALA A 230 -12.64 1.96 -10.44
N LEU A 231 -12.58 0.72 -9.94
CA LEU A 231 -13.56 -0.32 -10.24
C LEU A 231 -14.97 0.11 -9.80
N MET A 232 -15.09 0.65 -8.60
CA MET A 232 -16.38 1.11 -8.08
C MET A 232 -16.85 2.40 -8.77
N GLN A 233 -15.99 3.39 -8.96
CA GLN A 233 -16.38 4.70 -9.48
C GLN A 233 -16.53 4.70 -11.01
N SER A 234 -15.59 4.08 -11.72
CA SER A 234 -15.57 4.09 -13.19
C SER A 234 -16.36 2.92 -13.78
N MET A 235 -16.13 1.70 -13.31
CA MET A 235 -16.82 0.51 -13.81
C MET A 235 -18.19 0.29 -13.15
N LYS A 236 -18.49 1.01 -12.05
CA LYS A 236 -19.75 0.89 -11.29
C LYS A 236 -19.98 -0.50 -10.70
N LEU A 237 -18.90 -1.18 -10.31
CA LEU A 237 -18.98 -2.45 -9.62
C LEU A 237 -19.46 -2.24 -8.17
N ALA A 238 -20.28 -3.17 -7.69
CA ALA A 238 -20.72 -3.22 -6.31
C ALA A 238 -19.59 -3.78 -5.40
N ILE A 239 -19.69 -3.55 -4.09
CA ILE A 239 -18.67 -3.97 -3.11
C ILE A 239 -18.43 -5.49 -3.17
N ASP A 240 -19.48 -6.27 -3.27
CA ASP A 240 -19.45 -7.73 -3.35
C ASP A 240 -18.83 -8.26 -4.65
N GLU A 241 -18.74 -7.44 -5.70
CA GLU A 241 -18.06 -7.79 -6.96
C GLU A 241 -16.54 -7.54 -6.91
N ILE A 242 -16.06 -6.73 -5.98
CA ILE A 242 -14.64 -6.34 -5.90
C ILE A 242 -13.69 -7.52 -5.69
N PRO A 243 -13.97 -8.49 -4.80
CA PRO A 243 -13.09 -9.66 -4.67
C PRO A 243 -12.92 -10.42 -5.99
N LEU A 244 -14.00 -10.62 -6.74
CA LEU A 244 -13.96 -11.28 -8.05
C LEU A 244 -13.17 -10.45 -9.06
N ALA A 245 -13.34 -9.13 -9.09
CA ALA A 245 -12.61 -8.25 -9.99
C ALA A 245 -11.09 -8.29 -9.75
N LEU A 246 -10.67 -8.27 -8.48
CA LEU A 246 -9.26 -8.39 -8.12
C LEU A 246 -8.68 -9.77 -8.46
N ASP A 247 -9.43 -10.84 -8.22
CA ASP A 247 -9.04 -12.21 -8.61
C ASP A 247 -8.89 -12.35 -10.13
N MET A 248 -9.77 -11.70 -10.91
CA MET A 248 -9.66 -11.67 -12.37
C MET A 248 -8.38 -10.97 -12.83
N ALA A 249 -8.03 -9.82 -12.26
CA ALA A 249 -6.79 -9.11 -12.60
C ALA A 249 -5.54 -9.91 -12.20
N LEU A 250 -5.56 -10.54 -11.01
CA LEU A 250 -4.49 -11.43 -10.57
C LEU A 250 -4.34 -12.61 -11.55
N LYS A 251 -5.45 -13.20 -11.98
CA LYS A 251 -5.46 -14.32 -12.91
C LYS A 251 -4.97 -13.94 -14.30
N ALA A 252 -5.37 -12.76 -14.80
CA ALA A 252 -4.88 -12.23 -16.06
C ALA A 252 -3.36 -12.08 -16.03
N GLY A 253 -2.81 -11.41 -15.01
CA GLY A 253 -1.36 -11.24 -14.86
C GLY A 253 -0.57 -12.54 -14.70
N GLN A 254 -1.16 -13.55 -14.04
CA GLN A 254 -0.54 -14.89 -13.95
C GLN A 254 -0.55 -15.64 -15.29
N GLY A 255 -1.49 -15.36 -16.15
CA GLY A 255 -1.61 -15.98 -17.48
C GLY A 255 -0.83 -15.26 -18.57
N GLY A 256 -0.45 -14.01 -18.32
CA GLY A 256 0.26 -13.13 -19.25
C GLY A 256 1.59 -12.65 -18.70
N SER A 257 2.05 -11.52 -19.22
CA SER A 257 3.30 -10.88 -18.81
C SER A 257 3.10 -9.52 -18.11
N PHE A 258 1.87 -9.07 -17.97
CA PHE A 258 1.51 -7.81 -17.31
C PHE A 258 0.87 -8.10 -15.95
N GLU A 259 1.71 -8.28 -14.93
CA GLU A 259 1.24 -8.61 -13.59
C GLU A 259 0.41 -7.49 -12.95
N LEU A 260 -0.50 -7.83 -12.03
CA LEU A 260 -1.37 -6.86 -11.35
C LEU A 260 -0.57 -5.76 -10.63
N GLY A 261 0.63 -6.05 -10.14
CA GLY A 261 1.53 -5.06 -9.55
C GLY A 261 1.88 -3.92 -10.51
N ASP A 262 2.08 -4.21 -11.79
CA ASP A 262 2.29 -3.20 -12.82
C ASP A 262 0.97 -2.62 -13.34
N MET A 263 -0.06 -3.46 -13.51
CA MET A 263 -1.41 -3.00 -13.89
C MET A 263 -1.97 -1.97 -12.90
N SER A 264 -1.69 -2.13 -11.58
CA SER A 264 -2.24 -1.25 -10.54
C SER A 264 -1.89 0.23 -10.76
N LYS A 265 -0.79 0.51 -11.43
CA LYS A 265 -0.38 1.87 -11.80
C LYS A 265 -1.22 2.45 -12.95
N TRP A 266 -1.69 1.61 -13.85
CA TRP A 266 -2.38 2.00 -15.07
C TRP A 266 -3.90 1.84 -15.02
N LEU A 267 -4.39 0.80 -14.35
CA LEU A 267 -5.82 0.51 -14.29
C LEU A 267 -6.69 1.69 -13.85
N PRO A 268 -6.34 2.50 -12.82
CA PRO A 268 -7.19 3.63 -12.44
C PRO A 268 -7.44 4.59 -13.58
N GLN A 269 -6.42 4.92 -14.38
CA GLN A 269 -6.51 5.82 -15.52
C GLN A 269 -7.26 5.15 -16.69
N GLN A 270 -6.90 3.92 -17.03
CA GLN A 270 -7.55 3.16 -18.09
C GLN A 270 -9.05 2.97 -17.84
N LEU A 271 -9.45 2.63 -16.61
CA LEU A 271 -10.85 2.48 -16.23
C LEU A 271 -11.62 3.80 -16.32
N ALA A 272 -10.98 4.92 -15.97
CA ALA A 272 -11.58 6.25 -16.14
C ALA A 272 -11.72 6.60 -17.62
N SER A 273 -10.71 6.33 -18.45
CA SER A 273 -10.75 6.52 -19.90
C SER A 273 -11.84 5.69 -20.55
N ALA A 274 -11.95 4.41 -20.19
CA ALA A 274 -12.99 3.49 -20.68
C ALA A 274 -14.39 3.93 -20.24
N SER A 275 -14.56 4.33 -18.99
CA SER A 275 -15.85 4.82 -18.47
C SER A 275 -16.36 6.05 -19.22
N SER A 276 -15.45 6.94 -19.62
CA SER A 276 -15.79 8.12 -20.44
C SER A 276 -16.28 7.75 -21.86
N ARG A 277 -16.03 6.51 -22.28
CA ARG A 277 -16.49 5.92 -23.55
C ARG A 277 -17.73 5.02 -23.37
N GLY A 278 -18.35 5.05 -22.19
CA GLY A 278 -19.54 4.28 -21.90
C GLY A 278 -19.27 2.83 -21.45
N MET A 279 -18.01 2.42 -21.33
CA MET A 279 -17.64 1.08 -20.85
C MET A 279 -17.83 0.99 -19.33
N ARG A 280 -18.64 0.04 -18.87
CA ARG A 280 -18.95 -0.18 -17.44
C ARG A 280 -19.22 -1.65 -17.18
N GLY A 281 -19.12 -2.04 -15.91
CA GLY A 281 -19.39 -3.40 -15.47
C GLY A 281 -18.21 -4.37 -15.70
N MET A 282 -18.43 -5.59 -15.23
CA MET A 282 -17.40 -6.64 -15.18
C MET A 282 -16.92 -7.08 -16.56
N ASP A 283 -17.78 -7.09 -17.57
CA ASP A 283 -17.40 -7.54 -18.91
C ASP A 283 -16.44 -6.56 -19.59
N HIS A 284 -16.71 -5.26 -19.50
CA HIS A 284 -15.76 -4.25 -20.01
C HIS A 284 -14.47 -4.21 -19.21
N TYR A 285 -14.52 -4.44 -17.90
CA TYR A 285 -13.30 -4.59 -17.10
C TYR A 285 -12.45 -5.77 -17.59
N ARG A 286 -13.07 -6.92 -17.84
CA ARG A 286 -12.38 -8.09 -18.42
C ARG A 286 -11.74 -7.75 -19.77
N GLU A 287 -12.42 -7.00 -20.62
CA GLU A 287 -11.91 -6.55 -21.92
C GLU A 287 -10.65 -5.70 -21.76
N ILE A 288 -10.60 -4.79 -20.77
CA ILE A 288 -9.42 -3.97 -20.47
C ILE A 288 -8.26 -4.83 -19.98
N LEU A 289 -8.51 -5.83 -19.13
CA LEU A 289 -7.47 -6.77 -18.69
C LEU A 289 -6.86 -7.53 -19.89
N VAL A 290 -7.70 -8.02 -20.79
CA VAL A 290 -7.25 -8.72 -22.01
C VAL A 290 -6.42 -7.78 -22.89
N MET A 291 -6.83 -6.53 -23.08
CA MET A 291 -6.06 -5.55 -23.84
C MET A 291 -4.69 -5.28 -23.22
N ASN A 292 -4.59 -5.20 -21.90
CA ASN A 292 -3.32 -5.03 -21.21
C ASN A 292 -2.37 -6.21 -21.49
N GLU A 293 -2.86 -7.43 -21.41
CA GLU A 293 -2.06 -8.63 -21.72
C GLU A 293 -1.62 -8.66 -23.19
N GLN A 294 -2.52 -8.33 -24.11
CA GLN A 294 -2.18 -8.27 -25.54
C GLN A 294 -1.15 -7.17 -25.83
N ALA A 295 -1.30 -6.00 -25.23
CA ALA A 295 -0.34 -4.92 -25.37
C ALA A 295 1.04 -5.30 -24.82
N ALA A 296 1.10 -6.04 -23.72
CA ALA A 296 2.35 -6.49 -23.12
C ALA A 296 3.15 -7.45 -24.00
N VAL A 297 2.47 -8.21 -24.88
CA VAL A 297 3.15 -9.11 -25.84
C VAL A 297 4.01 -8.33 -26.84
N VAL A 298 3.57 -7.12 -27.24
CA VAL A 298 4.22 -6.32 -28.29
C VAL A 298 5.00 -5.12 -27.72
N ALA A 299 4.75 -4.74 -26.48
CA ALA A 299 5.43 -3.64 -25.81
C ALA A 299 6.83 -4.08 -25.32
N GLY A 300 7.76 -3.14 -25.30
CA GLY A 300 9.10 -3.38 -24.74
C GLY A 300 9.14 -3.40 -23.22
N THR A 301 8.13 -2.81 -22.55
CA THR A 301 7.97 -2.76 -21.08
C THR A 301 6.49 -2.74 -20.72
N ASN A 302 6.18 -3.15 -19.48
CA ASN A 302 4.81 -3.09 -18.94
C ASN A 302 4.26 -1.65 -18.87
N ASP A 303 5.10 -0.66 -18.61
CA ASP A 303 4.71 0.75 -18.66
C ASP A 303 4.30 1.19 -20.08
N GLN A 304 5.00 0.71 -21.12
CA GLN A 304 4.60 0.97 -22.51
C GLN A 304 3.28 0.27 -22.83
N ALA A 305 3.08 -0.97 -22.39
CA ALA A 305 1.83 -1.69 -22.57
C ALA A 305 0.65 -0.93 -21.98
N GLY A 306 0.76 -0.51 -20.70
CA GLY A 306 -0.27 0.28 -20.04
C GLY A 306 -0.58 1.60 -20.75
N ASN A 307 0.43 2.29 -21.22
CA ASN A 307 0.27 3.53 -21.99
C ASN A 307 -0.40 3.28 -23.35
N TYR A 308 -0.09 2.16 -24.03
CA TYR A 308 -0.72 1.83 -25.30
C TYR A 308 -2.22 1.60 -25.13
N VAL A 309 -2.63 0.86 -24.08
CA VAL A 309 -4.05 0.62 -23.79
C VAL A 309 -4.77 1.92 -23.45
N ASP A 310 -4.20 2.78 -22.59
CA ASP A 310 -4.81 4.08 -22.26
C ASP A 310 -4.93 4.97 -23.49
N SER A 311 -3.86 5.08 -24.30
CA SER A 311 -3.87 5.84 -25.56
C SER A 311 -4.91 5.32 -26.55
N PHE A 312 -5.05 3.99 -26.65
CA PHE A 312 -6.09 3.37 -27.49
C PHE A 312 -7.49 3.71 -27.02
N LEU A 313 -7.76 3.59 -25.71
CA LEU A 313 -9.04 3.95 -25.12
C LEU A 313 -9.40 5.43 -25.37
N LEU A 314 -8.41 6.33 -25.28
CA LEU A 314 -8.59 7.74 -25.60
C LEU A 314 -8.91 7.96 -27.09
N ALA A 315 -8.27 7.21 -27.98
CA ALA A 315 -8.43 7.34 -29.44
C ALA A 315 -9.83 6.91 -29.94
N LEU A 316 -10.57 6.08 -29.21
CA LEU A 316 -11.88 5.54 -29.62
C LEU A 316 -12.89 6.62 -30.05
N LEU A 317 -12.86 7.80 -29.46
CA LEU A 317 -13.76 8.92 -29.77
C LEU A 317 -13.00 10.26 -29.90
N ASP A 318 -11.70 10.21 -30.16
CA ASP A 318 -10.90 11.42 -30.33
C ASP A 318 -11.20 12.11 -31.67
N SER A 319 -11.20 13.44 -31.65
CA SER A 319 -11.46 14.25 -32.85
C SER A 319 -10.42 14.07 -33.93
N SER A 320 -9.14 13.83 -33.57
CA SER A 320 -8.08 13.57 -34.57
C SER A 320 -8.29 12.23 -35.25
N THR A 321 -8.66 11.18 -34.52
CA THR A 321 -9.02 9.87 -35.08
C THR A 321 -10.24 9.98 -36.01
N ASN A 322 -11.27 10.68 -35.54
CA ASN A 322 -12.49 10.92 -36.36
C ASN A 322 -12.14 11.66 -37.67
N ASN A 323 -11.34 12.73 -37.60
CA ASN A 323 -10.92 13.49 -38.75
C ASN A 323 -10.06 12.66 -39.71
N ALA A 324 -9.14 11.86 -39.19
CA ALA A 324 -8.32 10.97 -40.00
C ALA A 324 -9.15 9.96 -40.79
N LEU A 325 -10.12 9.31 -40.14
CA LEU A 325 -11.01 8.35 -40.75
C LEU A 325 -12.01 9.02 -41.74
N ALA A 326 -12.54 10.17 -41.38
CA ALA A 326 -13.45 10.93 -42.26
C ALA A 326 -12.77 11.38 -43.56
N ASN A 327 -11.47 11.69 -43.53
CA ASN A 327 -10.69 12.11 -44.69
C ASN A 327 -9.93 10.96 -45.38
N SER A 328 -10.12 9.72 -44.91
CA SER A 328 -9.43 8.56 -45.48
C SER A 328 -9.95 8.21 -46.89
N ASP A 329 -9.20 7.39 -47.60
CA ASP A 329 -9.57 6.89 -48.93
C ASP A 329 -10.55 5.70 -48.91
N TYR A 330 -11.03 5.33 -47.71
CA TYR A 330 -12.06 4.31 -47.51
C TYR A 330 -13.33 4.68 -48.32
N LYS A 331 -13.95 3.68 -48.94
CA LYS A 331 -15.18 3.88 -49.72
C LYS A 331 -16.25 2.89 -49.28
N GLU A 332 -17.40 3.40 -48.88
CA GLU A 332 -18.61 2.61 -48.66
C GLU A 332 -19.68 3.02 -49.70
N GLY A 333 -19.76 2.26 -50.80
CA GLY A 333 -20.55 2.63 -51.98
C GLY A 333 -20.00 3.94 -52.60
N ASN A 334 -20.84 4.97 -52.67
CA ASN A 334 -20.49 6.28 -53.22
C ASN A 334 -19.94 7.28 -52.16
N LYS A 335 -19.85 6.87 -50.89
CA LYS A 335 -19.35 7.72 -49.81
C LYS A 335 -17.85 7.49 -49.60
N LYS A 336 -17.11 8.56 -49.44
CA LYS A 336 -15.69 8.53 -49.04
C LYS A 336 -15.55 8.84 -47.56
N GLY A 337 -14.60 8.19 -46.95
CA GLY A 337 -14.30 8.33 -45.53
C GLY A 337 -15.25 7.56 -44.58
N ILE A 338 -14.91 7.48 -43.34
CA ILE A 338 -15.70 6.82 -42.26
C ILE A 338 -16.13 7.88 -41.26
N ASP A 339 -17.43 7.98 -41.01
CA ASP A 339 -17.99 8.73 -39.89
C ASP A 339 -17.86 7.85 -38.63
N LEU A 340 -16.77 8.08 -37.86
CA LEU A 340 -16.41 7.28 -36.70
C LEU A 340 -17.55 7.30 -35.66
N ALA A 341 -18.07 8.49 -35.35
CA ALA A 341 -19.09 8.62 -34.30
C ALA A 341 -20.37 7.84 -34.66
N LYS A 342 -20.83 7.97 -35.90
CA LYS A 342 -22.02 7.24 -36.38
C LYS A 342 -21.79 5.74 -36.43
N SER A 343 -20.61 5.31 -36.91
CA SER A 343 -20.30 3.87 -37.02
C SER A 343 -20.10 3.23 -35.64
N MET A 344 -19.51 3.96 -34.68
CA MET A 344 -19.40 3.53 -33.29
C MET A 344 -20.81 3.37 -32.65
N MET A 345 -21.71 4.36 -32.82
CA MET A 345 -23.05 4.27 -32.28
C MET A 345 -23.79 3.06 -32.87
N ALA A 346 -23.71 2.83 -34.18
CA ALA A 346 -24.33 1.70 -34.82
C ALA A 346 -23.80 0.34 -34.29
N GLY A 347 -22.50 0.25 -34.00
CA GLY A 347 -21.91 -0.95 -33.38
C GLY A 347 -22.40 -1.17 -31.96
N VAL A 348 -22.47 -0.12 -31.14
CA VAL A 348 -22.95 -0.19 -29.76
C VAL A 348 -24.45 -0.52 -29.73
N ASP A 349 -25.27 0.07 -30.61
CA ASP A 349 -26.69 -0.24 -30.76
C ASP A 349 -26.94 -1.71 -31.19
N ALA A 350 -25.97 -2.29 -31.92
CA ALA A 350 -25.95 -3.70 -32.27
C ALA A 350 -25.45 -4.63 -31.14
N GLY A 351 -25.13 -4.09 -29.96
CA GLY A 351 -24.70 -4.84 -28.78
C GLY A 351 -23.19 -5.10 -28.67
N LEU A 352 -22.38 -4.45 -29.50
CA LEU A 352 -20.92 -4.54 -29.41
C LEU A 352 -20.41 -3.60 -28.32
N SER A 353 -19.26 -3.97 -27.68
CA SER A 353 -18.53 -3.02 -26.84
C SER A 353 -17.96 -1.88 -27.71
N PRO A 354 -17.66 -0.70 -27.14
CA PRO A 354 -16.97 0.36 -27.88
C PRO A 354 -15.67 -0.10 -28.53
N VAL A 355 -14.89 -0.97 -27.87
CA VAL A 355 -13.67 -1.56 -28.43
C VAL A 355 -13.99 -2.46 -29.62
N GLN A 356 -14.95 -3.36 -29.49
CA GLN A 356 -15.37 -4.24 -30.59
C GLN A 356 -15.94 -3.47 -31.78
N ALA A 357 -16.72 -2.43 -31.52
CA ALA A 357 -17.23 -1.55 -32.57
C ALA A 357 -16.09 -0.84 -33.33
N PHE A 358 -15.12 -0.30 -32.59
CA PHE A 358 -13.95 0.34 -33.20
C PHE A 358 -13.10 -0.65 -33.99
N MET A 359 -12.80 -1.82 -33.44
CA MET A 359 -12.04 -2.86 -34.14
C MET A 359 -12.74 -3.28 -35.44
N GLY A 360 -14.06 -3.48 -35.41
CA GLY A 360 -14.81 -3.78 -36.61
C GLY A 360 -14.82 -2.68 -37.68
N ILE A 361 -14.67 -1.41 -37.27
CA ILE A 361 -14.46 -0.29 -38.20
C ILE A 361 -13.06 -0.35 -38.80
N MET A 362 -12.03 -0.60 -37.96
CA MET A 362 -10.65 -0.70 -38.42
C MET A 362 -10.43 -1.90 -39.34
N ASP A 363 -11.03 -3.04 -39.05
CA ASP A 363 -10.98 -4.22 -39.93
C ASP A 363 -11.52 -3.89 -41.33
N LYS A 364 -12.66 -3.20 -41.43
CA LYS A 364 -13.21 -2.77 -42.70
C LYS A 364 -12.31 -1.76 -43.42
N TYR A 365 -11.69 -0.85 -42.70
CA TYR A 365 -10.78 0.15 -43.23
C TYR A 365 -9.53 -0.52 -43.79
N ILE A 366 -8.87 -1.39 -43.02
CA ILE A 366 -7.64 -2.08 -43.37
C ILE A 366 -7.90 -3.06 -44.56
N ALA A 367 -9.04 -3.73 -44.58
CA ALA A 367 -9.41 -4.66 -45.64
C ALA A 367 -9.50 -3.98 -47.04
N GLN A 368 -9.67 -2.66 -47.13
CA GLN A 368 -9.65 -1.90 -48.41
C GLN A 368 -8.29 -1.34 -48.75
N ASP A 369 -7.29 -1.45 -47.85
CA ASP A 369 -5.91 -0.98 -48.15
C ASP A 369 -5.21 -1.92 -49.13
N ALA A 370 -4.70 -1.33 -50.23
CA ALA A 370 -4.10 -2.12 -51.32
C ALA A 370 -2.78 -2.80 -50.89
N GLU A 371 -2.04 -2.18 -50.00
CA GLU A 371 -0.77 -2.72 -49.51
C GLU A 371 -1.05 -3.89 -48.55
N TYR A 372 -2.04 -3.75 -47.65
CA TYR A 372 -2.49 -4.81 -46.80
C TYR A 372 -2.98 -6.04 -47.60
N GLN A 373 -3.83 -5.83 -48.61
CA GLN A 373 -4.29 -6.92 -49.48
C GLN A 373 -3.15 -7.64 -50.21
N LYS A 374 -2.10 -6.90 -50.58
CA LYS A 374 -0.92 -7.50 -51.21
C LYS A 374 -0.14 -8.36 -50.24
N LEU A 375 0.12 -7.84 -49.02
CA LEU A 375 0.84 -8.55 -47.95
C LEU A 375 0.07 -9.81 -47.49
N GLU A 376 -1.26 -9.70 -47.34
CA GLU A 376 -2.12 -10.83 -47.01
C GLU A 376 -2.02 -11.96 -48.02
N LYS A 377 -2.07 -11.61 -49.34
CA LYS A 377 -1.89 -12.60 -50.42
C LYS A 377 -0.49 -13.22 -50.42
N GLU A 378 0.54 -12.44 -50.14
CA GLU A 378 1.91 -12.94 -50.02
C GLU A 378 2.05 -13.94 -48.87
N ILE A 379 1.49 -13.61 -47.69
CA ILE A 379 1.51 -14.52 -46.51
C ILE A 379 0.75 -15.82 -46.81
N LEU A 380 -0.47 -15.73 -47.34
CA LEU A 380 -1.28 -16.90 -47.67
C LEU A 380 -0.69 -17.75 -48.81
N SER A 381 0.30 -17.25 -49.55
CA SER A 381 0.98 -18.00 -50.61
C SER A 381 2.24 -18.74 -50.13
N VAL A 382 2.62 -18.60 -48.84
CA VAL A 382 3.80 -19.23 -48.24
C VAL A 382 3.46 -20.55 -47.57
N ASP A 383 2.17 -20.85 -47.35
CA ASP A 383 1.66 -22.16 -46.94
C ASP A 383 1.39 -23.07 -48.13
#